data_402f62f7641a58d35bf3aada433d4df5
#
_entry.id   402f62f7641a58d35bf3aada433d4df5
#
_cell.length_a   1.000
_cell.length_b   1.000
_cell.length_c   1.000
_cell.angle_alpha   90.00
_cell.angle_beta   90.00
_cell.angle_gamma   90.00
#
_symmetry.space_group_name_H-M   'P 1'
#
loop_
_entity.id
_entity.type
_entity.pdbx_description
1 polymer ?
#
loop_
_entity_poly.entity_id
_entity_poly.type
_entity_poly.pdbx_seq_one_letter_code
_entity_poly.pdbx_strand_id
1 'polypeptide(L)'
;MKKTFGFIMVGTNNLAESEKFYNAIFLPLDLCQVLTTERYIGYAQKDNPKEIKFYITKPVNKKPATYGNGTQISFLVDTKKKVEEFHMIGLKNGGINEGLPGIRSGDYYAYIRDLDGNKICAYCTLDK
;
A
#
# COMPACT_ATOMS: atom_id res chain seq x y z
N MET A 1 8.74 23.95 -5.98
CA MET A 1 8.36 22.66 -6.57
C MET A 1 6.88 22.41 -6.40
N LYS A 2 6.23 21.99 -7.48
CA LYS A 2 4.81 21.69 -7.43
C LYS A 2 4.59 20.22 -7.07
N LYS A 3 3.74 19.97 -6.08
CA LYS A 3 3.29 18.63 -5.70
C LYS A 3 1.78 18.60 -5.80
N THR A 4 1.24 17.66 -6.55
CA THR A 4 -0.20 17.56 -6.77
C THR A 4 -0.88 16.80 -5.63
N PHE A 5 -0.31 15.66 -5.25
CA PHE A 5 -0.89 14.83 -4.21
C PHE A 5 -0.12 15.00 -2.91
N GLY A 6 -0.87 15.19 -1.82
CA GLY A 6 -0.28 15.27 -0.48
C GLY A 6 0.00 13.87 0.05
N PHE A 7 -1.07 13.16 0.36
CA PHE A 7 -0.97 11.79 0.90
C PHE A 7 -2.22 11.01 0.57
N ILE A 8 -2.15 9.71 0.82
CA ILE A 8 -3.26 8.77 0.61
C ILE A 8 -3.59 8.14 1.95
N MET A 9 -4.87 7.90 2.21
CA MET A 9 -5.32 7.29 3.46
C MET A 9 -6.34 6.19 3.16
N VAL A 10 -6.18 5.04 3.80
CA VAL A 10 -7.12 3.94 3.69
C VAL A 10 -7.65 3.56 5.07
N GLY A 11 -8.90 3.07 5.11
CA GLY A 11 -9.54 2.67 6.35
C GLY A 11 -9.21 1.25 6.75
N THR A 12 -9.23 0.98 8.05
CA THR A 12 -9.05 -0.35 8.59
C THR A 12 -10.00 -0.59 9.76
N ASN A 13 -10.42 -1.83 9.92
CA ASN A 13 -11.24 -2.25 11.05
C ASN A 13 -10.40 -2.86 12.17
N ASN A 14 -9.10 -3.02 11.95
CA ASN A 14 -8.17 -3.53 12.96
C ASN A 14 -6.81 -2.91 12.71
N LEU A 15 -6.53 -1.82 13.42
CA LEU A 15 -5.32 -1.04 13.21
C LEU A 15 -4.05 -1.85 13.46
N ALA A 16 -4.05 -2.68 14.52
CA ALA A 16 -2.87 -3.47 14.88
C ALA A 16 -2.54 -4.51 13.80
N GLU A 17 -3.55 -5.19 13.27
CA GLU A 17 -3.33 -6.15 12.19
C GLU A 17 -2.93 -5.47 10.88
N SER A 18 -3.55 -4.34 10.58
CA SER A 18 -3.23 -3.55 9.39
C SER A 18 -1.79 -3.03 9.46
N GLU A 19 -1.34 -2.63 10.65
CA GLU A 19 0.04 -2.21 10.88
C GLU A 19 1.02 -3.32 10.51
N LYS A 20 0.79 -4.53 10.97
CA LYS A 20 1.65 -5.68 10.64
C LYS A 20 1.69 -5.94 9.15
N PHE A 21 0.53 -5.89 8.51
CA PHE A 21 0.41 -6.12 7.07
C PHE A 21 1.21 -5.08 6.28
N TYR A 22 0.97 -3.80 6.55
CA TYR A 22 1.63 -2.73 5.79
C TYR A 22 3.12 -2.62 6.10
N ASN A 23 3.52 -2.86 7.34
CA ASN A 23 4.95 -2.90 7.67
C ASN A 23 5.67 -3.97 6.85
N ALA A 24 5.01 -5.11 6.59
CA ALA A 24 5.60 -6.19 5.82
C ALA A 24 5.69 -5.84 4.32
N ILE A 25 4.57 -5.41 3.70
CA ILE A 25 4.56 -5.15 2.25
C ILE A 25 5.34 -3.90 1.87
N PHE A 26 5.56 -2.98 2.80
CA PHE A 26 6.29 -1.75 2.55
C PHE A 26 7.80 -1.91 2.60
N LEU A 27 8.32 -3.03 3.09
CA LEU A 27 9.77 -3.30 3.08
C LEU A 27 10.36 -3.22 1.68
N PRO A 28 9.83 -3.94 0.67
CA PRO A 28 10.38 -3.80 -0.68
C PRO A 28 10.11 -2.44 -1.33
N LEU A 29 9.23 -1.64 -0.76
CA LEU A 29 8.90 -0.33 -1.29
C LEU A 29 9.68 0.81 -0.63
N ASP A 30 10.53 0.49 0.35
CA ASP A 30 11.29 1.47 1.13
C ASP A 30 10.42 2.52 1.82
N LEU A 31 9.21 2.12 2.20
CA LEU A 31 8.33 2.93 3.04
C LEU A 31 8.43 2.43 4.48
N CYS A 32 8.52 3.34 5.43
CA CYS A 32 8.64 2.98 6.83
C CYS A 32 7.67 3.76 7.69
N GLN A 33 7.29 3.16 8.81
CA GLN A 33 6.40 3.76 9.78
C GLN A 33 7.11 4.91 10.49
N VAL A 34 6.52 6.11 10.45
CA VAL A 34 7.14 7.30 11.03
C VAL A 34 6.22 8.02 12.02
N LEU A 35 4.94 7.65 12.07
CA LEU A 35 3.98 8.29 12.98
C LEU A 35 2.97 7.25 13.45
N THR A 36 2.71 7.23 14.75
CA THR A 36 1.73 6.31 15.35
C THR A 36 0.85 7.09 16.31
N THR A 37 -0.46 6.98 16.11
CA THR A 37 -1.45 7.50 17.06
C THR A 37 -2.44 6.38 17.39
N GLU A 38 -3.38 6.63 18.29
CA GLU A 38 -4.42 5.64 18.59
C GLU A 38 -5.33 5.36 17.41
N ARG A 39 -5.48 6.33 16.50
CA ARG A 39 -6.41 6.23 15.39
C ARG A 39 -5.75 5.88 14.08
N TYR A 40 -4.50 6.32 13.85
CA TYR A 40 -3.85 6.09 12.55
C TYR A 40 -2.34 5.94 12.65
N ILE A 41 -1.77 5.41 11.57
CA ILE A 41 -0.33 5.20 11.42
C ILE A 41 0.08 5.78 10.07
N GLY A 42 1.17 6.53 10.07
CA GLY A 42 1.69 7.19 8.87
C GLY A 42 3.01 6.59 8.41
N TYR A 43 3.17 6.52 7.10
CA TYR A 43 4.34 5.94 6.43
C TYR A 43 4.96 6.95 5.49
N ALA A 44 6.29 6.95 5.43
CA ALA A 44 7.05 7.83 4.56
C ALA A 44 8.20 7.06 3.91
N GLN A 45 8.77 7.63 2.85
CA GLN A 45 9.98 7.09 2.25
C GLN A 45 11.10 7.12 3.28
N LYS A 46 11.93 6.09 3.29
CA LYS A 46 13.07 5.98 4.21
C LYS A 46 13.98 7.20 4.17
N ASP A 47 14.21 7.73 2.96
CA ASP A 47 15.10 8.86 2.75
C ASP A 47 14.43 10.22 2.92
N ASN A 48 13.10 10.23 3.23
CA ASN A 48 12.37 11.47 3.46
C ASN A 48 11.30 11.26 4.54
N PRO A 49 11.72 10.96 5.80
CA PRO A 49 10.77 10.57 6.85
C PRO A 49 9.86 11.69 7.32
N LYS A 50 10.11 12.92 6.95
CA LYS A 50 9.26 14.06 7.33
C LYS A 50 8.05 14.23 6.41
N GLU A 51 8.06 13.57 5.24
CA GLU A 51 6.96 13.70 4.29
C GLU A 51 6.15 12.42 4.26
N ILE A 52 5.08 12.38 5.07
CA ILE A 52 4.19 11.20 5.14
C ILE A 52 3.36 11.14 3.87
N LYS A 53 3.34 9.97 3.23
CA LYS A 53 2.65 9.76 1.97
C LYS A 53 1.47 8.81 2.06
N PHE A 54 1.40 8.02 3.11
CA PHE A 54 0.40 6.98 3.23
C PHE A 54 -0.02 6.80 4.68
N TYR A 55 -1.33 6.73 4.91
CA TYR A 55 -1.87 6.46 6.25
C TYR A 55 -2.80 5.27 6.20
N ILE A 56 -2.77 4.49 7.27
CA ILE A 56 -3.85 3.56 7.60
C ILE A 56 -4.58 4.13 8.80
N THR A 57 -5.91 4.08 8.83
CA THR A 57 -6.69 4.77 9.86
C THR A 57 -7.96 4.02 10.26
N LYS A 58 -8.28 4.08 11.54
CA LYS A 58 -9.67 3.84 11.95
C LYS A 58 -10.49 5.01 11.40
N PRO A 59 -11.69 4.75 10.84
CA PRO A 59 -12.51 5.86 10.34
C PRO A 59 -12.85 6.87 11.44
N VAL A 60 -12.76 8.16 11.11
CA VAL A 60 -12.99 9.23 12.08
C VAL A 60 -14.42 9.25 12.61
N ASN A 61 -15.39 8.77 11.83
CA ASN A 61 -16.79 8.72 12.23
C ASN A 61 -17.12 7.49 13.09
N LYS A 62 -16.13 6.66 13.39
CA LYS A 62 -16.25 5.46 14.23
C LYS A 62 -17.14 4.36 13.64
N LYS A 63 -17.53 4.47 12.37
CA LYS A 63 -18.24 3.41 11.66
C LYS A 63 -17.23 2.46 11.04
N PRO A 64 -17.65 1.24 10.68
CA PRO A 64 -16.74 0.29 10.04
C PRO A 64 -16.10 0.85 8.78
N ALA A 65 -14.83 0.53 8.56
CA ALA A 65 -14.13 0.88 7.34
C ALA A 65 -14.68 0.04 6.18
N THR A 66 -14.80 0.66 5.02
CA THR A 66 -15.18 -0.01 3.78
C THR A 66 -14.20 0.40 2.68
N TYR A 67 -14.10 -0.43 1.66
CA TYR A 67 -13.32 -0.08 0.47
C TYR A 67 -14.26 0.44 -0.61
N GLY A 68 -13.77 1.25 -1.53
CA GLY A 68 -14.54 1.71 -2.67
C GLY A 68 -14.42 0.73 -3.84
N ASN A 69 -15.53 0.32 -4.41
CA ASN A 69 -15.50 -0.49 -5.63
C ASN A 69 -15.03 0.39 -6.79
N GLY A 70 -13.89 0.06 -7.37
CA GLY A 70 -13.25 0.87 -8.40
C GLY A 70 -12.06 1.66 -7.88
N THR A 71 -11.88 1.76 -6.55
CA THR A 71 -10.73 2.45 -5.97
C THR A 71 -9.51 1.54 -5.98
N GLN A 72 -8.37 2.10 -6.37
CA GLN A 72 -7.11 1.38 -6.42
C GLN A 72 -5.97 2.33 -6.10
N ILE A 73 -5.00 1.83 -5.35
CA ILE A 73 -3.77 2.57 -5.05
C ILE A 73 -2.61 1.79 -5.66
N SER A 74 -1.80 2.49 -6.46
CA SER A 74 -0.71 1.86 -7.19
C SER A 74 0.62 2.43 -6.73
N PHE A 75 1.51 1.55 -6.27
CA PHE A 75 2.85 1.92 -5.84
C PHE A 75 3.83 1.65 -6.97
N LEU A 76 4.59 2.68 -7.35
CA LEU A 76 5.63 2.54 -8.38
C LEU A 76 6.91 2.05 -7.73
N VAL A 77 7.46 0.97 -8.26
CA VAL A 77 8.75 0.43 -7.83
C VAL A 77 9.70 0.35 -9.03
N ASP A 78 10.96 0.05 -8.80
CA ASP A 78 11.97 0.13 -9.86
C ASP A 78 12.28 -1.21 -10.53
N THR A 79 11.86 -2.35 -9.97
CA THR A 79 12.18 -3.66 -10.55
C THR A 79 10.99 -4.62 -10.51
N LYS A 80 10.99 -5.59 -11.43
CA LYS A 80 10.03 -6.69 -11.40
C LYS A 80 10.11 -7.48 -10.10
N LYS A 81 11.33 -7.64 -9.59
CA LYS A 81 11.56 -8.39 -8.35
C LYS A 81 10.79 -7.77 -7.19
N LYS A 82 10.80 -6.43 -7.08
CA LYS A 82 10.06 -5.75 -6.02
C LYS A 82 8.55 -5.89 -6.17
N VAL A 83 8.04 -5.92 -7.40
CA VAL A 83 6.63 -6.21 -7.67
C VAL A 83 6.27 -7.59 -7.15
N GLU A 84 7.11 -8.58 -7.46
CA GLU A 84 6.90 -9.96 -7.03
C GLU A 84 7.00 -10.12 -5.52
N GLU A 85 7.95 -9.45 -4.90
CA GLU A 85 8.11 -9.45 -3.44
C GLU A 85 6.88 -8.84 -2.75
N PHE A 86 6.41 -7.71 -3.24
CA PHE A 86 5.19 -7.07 -2.74
C PHE A 86 4.02 -8.05 -2.74
N HIS A 87 3.81 -8.72 -3.85
CA HIS A 87 2.70 -9.66 -4.02
C HIS A 87 2.84 -10.85 -3.07
N MET A 88 4.02 -11.48 -3.08
CA MET A 88 4.29 -12.65 -2.25
C MET A 88 4.12 -12.33 -0.76
N ILE A 89 4.71 -11.22 -0.31
CA ILE A 89 4.65 -10.81 1.09
C ILE A 89 3.21 -10.48 1.47
N GLY A 90 2.46 -9.82 0.58
CA GLY A 90 1.06 -9.50 0.82
C GLY A 90 0.21 -10.72 1.05
N LEU A 91 0.33 -11.73 0.20
CA LEU A 91 -0.41 -12.98 0.36
C LEU A 91 0.00 -13.72 1.63
N LYS A 92 1.29 -13.69 1.95
CA LYS A 92 1.83 -14.36 3.14
C LYS A 92 1.32 -13.73 4.43
N ASN A 93 0.94 -12.46 4.40
CA ASN A 93 0.47 -11.72 5.56
C ASN A 93 -1.06 -11.53 5.59
N GLY A 94 -1.78 -12.34 4.83
CA GLY A 94 -3.25 -12.36 4.90
C GLY A 94 -3.95 -11.60 3.79
N GLY A 95 -3.23 -10.97 2.88
CA GLY A 95 -3.82 -10.32 1.72
C GLY A 95 -4.40 -11.33 0.75
N ILE A 96 -5.29 -10.87 -0.12
CA ILE A 96 -5.95 -11.71 -1.11
C ILE A 96 -5.45 -11.33 -2.50
N ASN A 97 -5.15 -12.35 -3.32
CA ASN A 97 -4.71 -12.13 -4.69
C ASN A 97 -5.81 -11.46 -5.52
N GLU A 98 -5.47 -10.37 -6.20
CA GLU A 98 -6.33 -9.69 -7.18
C GLU A 98 -5.71 -9.68 -8.57
N GLY A 99 -4.49 -10.16 -8.72
CA GLY A 99 -3.80 -10.25 -9.99
C GLY A 99 -2.37 -10.68 -9.80
N LEU A 100 -2.03 -11.87 -10.31
CA LEU A 100 -0.66 -12.39 -10.24
C LEU A 100 0.31 -11.44 -10.96
N PRO A 101 1.59 -11.41 -10.53
CA PRO A 101 2.58 -10.62 -11.25
C PRO A 101 2.60 -10.94 -12.74
N GLY A 102 2.52 -9.90 -13.57
CA GLY A 102 2.50 -10.06 -15.01
C GLY A 102 2.42 -8.74 -15.74
N ILE A 103 2.58 -8.82 -17.07
CA ILE A 103 2.52 -7.65 -17.93
C ILE A 103 1.07 -7.27 -18.21
N ARG A 104 0.73 -6.00 -17.99
CA ARG A 104 -0.57 -5.42 -18.30
C ARG A 104 -0.34 -4.01 -18.81
N SER A 105 -0.96 -3.64 -19.90
CA SER A 105 -0.81 -2.29 -20.49
C SER A 105 0.64 -1.89 -20.69
N GLY A 106 1.51 -2.85 -20.99
CA GLY A 106 2.92 -2.60 -21.29
C GLY A 106 3.86 -2.54 -20.09
N ASP A 107 3.34 -2.56 -18.87
CA ASP A 107 4.16 -2.54 -17.67
C ASP A 107 3.89 -3.76 -16.80
N TYR A 108 4.68 -3.95 -15.75
CA TYR A 108 4.63 -5.14 -14.91
C TYR A 108 3.91 -4.83 -13.60
N TYR A 109 2.78 -5.50 -13.37
CA TYR A 109 1.87 -5.22 -12.25
C TYR A 109 1.60 -6.47 -11.43
N ALA A 110 1.31 -6.28 -10.15
CA ALA A 110 0.70 -7.30 -9.31
C ALA A 110 -0.31 -6.63 -8.39
N TYR A 111 -1.43 -7.28 -8.13
CA TYR A 111 -2.55 -6.72 -7.38
C TYR A 111 -2.92 -7.60 -6.20
N ILE A 112 -3.19 -6.98 -5.05
CA ILE A 112 -3.71 -7.68 -3.88
C ILE A 112 -4.81 -6.83 -3.23
N ARG A 113 -5.60 -7.47 -2.37
CA ARG A 113 -6.46 -6.77 -1.41
C ARG A 113 -5.79 -6.80 -0.06
N ASP A 114 -5.81 -5.69 0.65
CA ASP A 114 -5.33 -5.68 2.03
C ASP A 114 -6.36 -6.35 2.95
N LEU A 115 -6.11 -6.35 4.27
CA LEU A 115 -6.98 -7.06 5.22
C LEU A 115 -8.39 -6.47 5.31
N ASP A 116 -8.60 -5.26 4.83
CA ASP A 116 -9.90 -4.58 4.84
C ASP A 116 -10.54 -4.51 3.46
N GLY A 117 -9.92 -5.15 2.47
CA GLY A 117 -10.45 -5.19 1.11
C GLY A 117 -10.02 -4.04 0.20
N ASN A 118 -9.15 -3.15 0.67
CA ASN A 118 -8.63 -2.08 -0.18
C ASN A 118 -7.76 -2.69 -1.28
N LYS A 119 -7.99 -2.28 -2.53
CA LYS A 119 -7.21 -2.79 -3.66
C LYS A 119 -5.94 -1.98 -3.83
N ILE A 120 -4.82 -2.66 -3.73
CA ILE A 120 -3.50 -2.05 -3.87
C ILE A 120 -2.66 -2.85 -4.87
N CYS A 121 -1.76 -2.16 -5.54
CA CYS A 121 -0.85 -2.85 -6.46
C CYS A 121 0.55 -2.25 -6.37
N ALA A 122 1.51 -3.02 -6.81
CA ALA A 122 2.83 -2.51 -7.12
C ALA A 122 3.08 -2.73 -8.60
N TYR A 123 3.79 -1.81 -9.23
CA TYR A 123 4.14 -1.96 -10.63
C TYR A 123 5.47 -1.29 -10.92
N CYS A 124 6.11 -1.73 -11.98
CA CYS A 124 7.29 -1.07 -12.51
C CYS A 124 7.13 -0.87 -14.01
N THR A 125 7.73 0.21 -14.50
CA THR A 125 7.75 0.46 -15.95
C THR A 125 8.79 -0.43 -16.59
N LEU A 126 8.46 -0.95 -17.77
CA LEU A 126 9.39 -1.74 -18.54
C LEU A 126 10.09 -0.84 -19.56
N ASP A 127 11.35 -1.15 -19.81
CA ASP A 127 12.12 -0.43 -20.82
C ASP A 127 11.47 -0.60 -22.18
N LYS A 128 11.39 0.48 -22.94
CA LYS A 128 10.74 0.53 -24.24
C LYS A 128 11.69 0.97 -25.32
#